data_ab19a51e03c6952132788b6aef3c7b42
#
_entry.id   ab19a51e03c6952132788b6aef3c7b42
#
_cell.length_a   1.000
_cell.length_b   1.000
_cell.length_c   1.000
_cell.angle_alpha   90.00
_cell.angle_beta   90.00
_cell.angle_gamma   90.00
#
_symmetry.space_group_name_H-M   'P 1'
#
loop_
_entity.id
_entity.type
_entity.pdbx_description
1 polymer ?
#
loop_
_entity_poly.entity_id
_entity_poly.type
_entity_poly.pdbx_seq_one_letter_code
_entity_poly.pdbx_strand_id
1 'polypeptide(L)'
;MTGAVLPPPDPETWRGRADWFARAAAANVGPAAPEFDERAERLLGELEAAFCAGAWAACVMLAFTLAEQAMRKRGDGDPEFELLRERRNALAHGDARALPSDAELEDQARAAIRTALRAMAEAAWR
;
A
#
# COMPACT_ATOMS: atom_id res chain seq x y z
N MET A 1 9.01 16.23 -24.73
CA MET A 1 9.35 15.13 -23.83
C MET A 1 8.16 14.22 -23.64
N THR A 2 8.37 12.99 -23.90
CA THR A 2 7.35 12.02 -23.59
C THR A 2 7.32 11.81 -22.08
N GLY A 3 6.18 12.01 -21.46
CA GLY A 3 6.01 11.66 -20.07
C GLY A 3 6.35 10.20 -19.84
N ALA A 4 6.88 9.89 -18.68
CA ALA A 4 7.13 8.51 -18.31
C ALA A 4 5.77 7.85 -18.07
N VAL A 5 5.32 7.06 -19.03
CA VAL A 5 4.15 6.23 -18.87
C VAL A 5 4.64 4.85 -18.45
N LEU A 6 4.10 4.34 -17.35
CA LEU A 6 4.42 2.98 -16.93
C LEU A 6 3.93 2.02 -18.01
N PRO A 7 4.80 1.17 -18.55
CA PRO A 7 4.35 0.17 -19.49
C PRO A 7 3.43 -0.82 -18.77
N PRO A 8 2.31 -1.23 -19.40
CA PRO A 8 1.45 -2.22 -18.77
C PRO A 8 2.22 -3.53 -18.60
N PRO A 9 2.11 -4.19 -17.45
CA PRO A 9 2.75 -5.48 -17.28
C PRO A 9 2.05 -6.53 -18.12
N ASP A 10 2.77 -7.61 -18.45
CA ASP A 10 2.14 -8.73 -19.12
C ASP A 10 1.13 -9.42 -18.20
N PRO A 11 0.20 -10.22 -18.76
CA PRO A 11 -0.86 -10.86 -17.94
C PRO A 11 -0.33 -11.79 -16.85
N GLU A 12 0.78 -12.46 -17.07
CA GLU A 12 1.38 -13.35 -16.08
C GLU A 12 1.90 -12.57 -14.89
N THR A 13 2.62 -11.47 -15.15
CA THR A 13 3.13 -10.57 -14.09
C THR A 13 1.96 -9.99 -13.28
N TRP A 14 0.92 -9.54 -13.98
CA TRP A 14 -0.27 -9.01 -13.31
C TRP A 14 -0.88 -10.05 -12.37
N ARG A 15 -1.08 -11.28 -12.85
CA ARG A 15 -1.65 -12.35 -12.02
C ARG A 15 -0.77 -12.69 -10.83
N GLY A 16 0.54 -12.74 -11.02
CA GLY A 16 1.47 -12.99 -9.91
C GLY A 16 1.36 -11.96 -8.82
N ARG A 17 1.23 -10.69 -9.22
CA ARG A 17 1.04 -9.59 -8.27
C ARG A 17 -0.33 -9.65 -7.59
N ALA A 18 -1.38 -9.96 -8.34
CA ALA A 18 -2.71 -10.13 -7.77
C ALA A 18 -2.73 -11.26 -6.74
N ASP A 19 -2.07 -12.38 -7.04
CA ASP A 19 -1.95 -13.49 -6.10
C ASP A 19 -1.19 -13.09 -4.84
N TRP A 20 -0.09 -12.36 -4.99
CA TRP A 20 0.66 -11.86 -3.83
C TRP A 20 -0.22 -10.97 -2.95
N PHE A 21 -0.96 -10.05 -3.57
CA PHE A 21 -1.84 -9.13 -2.83
C PHE A 21 -2.91 -9.91 -2.06
N ALA A 22 -3.53 -10.89 -2.69
CA ALA A 22 -4.55 -11.73 -2.05
C ALA A 22 -3.98 -12.49 -0.86
N ARG A 23 -2.75 -13.02 -0.99
CA ARG A 23 -2.09 -13.73 0.11
C ARG A 23 -1.73 -12.76 1.25
N ALA A 24 -1.26 -11.56 0.92
CA ALA A 24 -0.95 -10.55 1.93
C ALA A 24 -2.22 -10.14 2.70
N ALA A 25 -3.33 -9.96 2.00
CA ALA A 25 -4.61 -9.64 2.62
C ALA A 25 -5.05 -10.77 3.55
N ALA A 26 -5.00 -12.00 3.10
CA ALA A 26 -5.40 -13.16 3.92
C ALA A 26 -4.51 -13.29 5.15
N ALA A 27 -3.21 -13.07 5.03
CA ALA A 27 -2.27 -13.20 6.14
C ALA A 27 -2.45 -12.12 7.21
N ASN A 28 -2.84 -10.91 6.81
CA ASN A 28 -2.93 -9.77 7.73
C ASN A 28 -4.35 -9.55 8.26
N VAL A 29 -5.37 -9.88 7.48
CA VAL A 29 -6.77 -9.66 7.86
C VAL A 29 -7.38 -10.92 8.48
N GLY A 30 -6.94 -12.10 8.07
CA GLY A 30 -7.40 -13.38 8.58
C GLY A 30 -8.64 -13.90 7.87
N PRO A 31 -9.08 -15.14 8.22
CA PRO A 31 -10.18 -15.80 7.52
C PRO A 31 -11.55 -15.19 7.80
N ALA A 32 -11.72 -14.53 8.94
CA ALA A 32 -12.96 -13.82 9.26
C ALA A 32 -12.76 -12.34 8.96
N ALA A 33 -12.70 -11.99 7.68
CA ALA A 33 -12.44 -10.62 7.25
C ALA A 33 -13.49 -9.68 7.84
N PRO A 34 -13.07 -8.61 8.55
CA PRO A 34 -14.01 -7.61 9.02
C PRO A 34 -14.60 -6.83 7.85
N GLU A 35 -15.79 -6.28 8.03
CA GLU A 35 -16.35 -5.38 7.05
C GLU A 35 -15.63 -4.03 7.13
N PHE A 36 -15.11 -3.59 6.00
CA PHE A 36 -14.57 -2.25 5.87
C PHE A 36 -15.65 -1.34 5.29
N ASP A 37 -15.58 -0.04 5.59
CA ASP A 37 -16.53 0.89 5.00
C ASP A 37 -16.29 1.02 3.49
N GLU A 38 -17.25 1.60 2.79
CA GLU A 38 -17.23 1.72 1.34
C GLU A 38 -15.99 2.47 0.84
N ARG A 39 -15.58 3.52 1.55
CA ARG A 39 -14.40 4.29 1.18
C ARG A 39 -13.13 3.46 1.30
N ALA A 40 -12.99 2.72 2.39
CA ALA A 40 -11.83 1.85 2.59
C ALA A 40 -11.78 0.75 1.53
N GLU A 41 -12.91 0.16 1.20
CA GLU A 41 -12.97 -0.87 0.16
C GLU A 41 -12.58 -0.31 -1.20
N ARG A 42 -13.04 0.90 -1.53
CA ARG A 42 -12.69 1.56 -2.79
C ARG A 42 -11.19 1.82 -2.87
N LEU A 43 -10.60 2.39 -1.82
CA LEU A 43 -9.17 2.68 -1.78
C LEU A 43 -8.34 1.41 -1.80
N LEU A 44 -8.80 0.36 -1.14
CA LEU A 44 -8.12 -0.93 -1.16
C LEU A 44 -8.11 -1.53 -2.57
N GLY A 45 -9.22 -1.43 -3.29
CA GLY A 45 -9.30 -1.87 -4.69
C GLY A 45 -8.33 -1.10 -5.59
N GLU A 46 -8.22 0.22 -5.39
CA GLU A 46 -7.28 1.03 -6.15
C GLU A 46 -5.83 0.71 -5.78
N LEU A 47 -5.56 0.41 -4.52
CA LEU A 47 -4.24 -0.04 -4.08
C LEU A 47 -3.84 -1.33 -4.77
N GLU A 48 -4.75 -2.30 -4.83
CA GLU A 48 -4.51 -3.56 -5.53
C GLU A 48 -4.20 -3.31 -7.00
N ALA A 49 -5.00 -2.50 -7.67
CA ALA A 49 -4.80 -2.18 -9.07
C ALA A 49 -3.45 -1.49 -9.31
N ALA A 50 -3.08 -0.54 -8.46
CA ALA A 50 -1.79 0.14 -8.54
C ALA A 50 -0.63 -0.85 -8.37
N PHE A 51 -0.76 -1.78 -7.43
CA PHE A 51 0.27 -2.79 -7.21
C PHE A 51 0.41 -3.72 -8.41
N CYS A 52 -0.69 -4.19 -8.95
CA CYS A 52 -0.67 -5.05 -10.13
C CYS A 52 -0.05 -4.34 -11.34
N ALA A 53 -0.29 -3.04 -11.47
CA ALA A 53 0.26 -2.23 -12.54
C ALA A 53 1.74 -1.88 -12.35
N GLY A 54 2.30 -2.12 -11.16
CA GLY A 54 3.69 -1.75 -10.86
C GLY A 54 3.88 -0.28 -10.52
N ALA A 55 2.81 0.40 -10.13
CA ALA A 55 2.85 1.80 -9.73
C ALA A 55 3.25 1.92 -8.25
N TRP A 56 4.53 1.66 -7.97
CA TRP A 56 5.03 1.49 -6.60
C TRP A 56 4.83 2.73 -5.72
N ALA A 57 5.15 3.91 -6.24
CA ALA A 57 4.97 5.15 -5.48
C ALA A 57 3.48 5.39 -5.15
N ALA A 58 2.59 5.12 -6.09
CA ALA A 58 1.15 5.22 -5.85
C ALA A 58 0.71 4.25 -4.75
N CYS A 59 1.30 3.05 -4.72
CA CYS A 59 1.01 2.07 -3.66
C CYS A 59 1.37 2.63 -2.29
N VAL A 60 2.53 3.26 -2.15
CA VAL A 60 2.96 3.84 -0.88
C VAL A 60 1.98 4.94 -0.44
N MET A 61 1.56 5.81 -1.37
CA MET A 61 0.62 6.88 -1.08
C MET A 61 -0.75 6.36 -0.65
N LEU A 62 -1.29 5.41 -1.39
CA LEU A 62 -2.62 4.83 -1.08
C LEU A 62 -2.59 4.03 0.22
N ALA A 63 -1.53 3.24 0.42
CA ALA A 63 -1.37 2.47 1.65
C ALA A 63 -1.25 3.40 2.86
N PHE A 64 -0.53 4.50 2.73
CA PHE A 64 -0.44 5.48 3.81
C PHE A 64 -1.81 6.07 4.14
N THR A 65 -2.60 6.41 3.13
CA THR A 65 -3.95 6.98 3.34
C THR A 65 -4.84 6.00 4.12
N LEU A 66 -4.81 4.72 3.74
CA LEU A 66 -5.57 3.69 4.45
C LEU A 66 -5.08 3.48 5.87
N ALA A 67 -3.77 3.41 6.05
CA ALA A 67 -3.18 3.21 7.37
C ALA A 67 -3.46 4.41 8.29
N GLU A 68 -3.38 5.63 7.78
CA GLU A 68 -3.65 6.84 8.55
C GLU A 68 -5.07 6.84 9.10
N GLN A 69 -6.05 6.47 8.28
CA GLN A 69 -7.44 6.38 8.73
C GLN A 69 -7.62 5.37 9.85
N ALA A 70 -6.98 4.21 9.69
CA ALA A 70 -7.04 3.16 10.70
C ALA A 70 -6.36 3.60 12.00
N MET A 71 -5.21 4.27 11.90
CA MET A 71 -4.47 4.75 13.07
C MET A 71 -5.20 5.83 13.85
N ARG A 72 -6.02 6.64 13.18
CA ARG A 72 -6.84 7.65 13.87
C ARG A 72 -7.82 7.00 14.84
N LYS A 73 -8.29 5.79 14.55
CA LYS A 73 -9.17 5.04 15.43
C LYS A 73 -8.42 4.44 16.62
N ARG A 74 -7.15 4.13 16.45
CA ARG A 74 -6.32 3.52 17.50
C ARG A 74 -5.81 4.54 18.51
N GLY A 75 -5.33 5.68 18.03
CA GLY A 75 -4.83 6.75 18.88
C GLY A 75 -3.44 6.54 19.46
N ASP A 76 -2.76 5.44 19.16
CA ASP A 76 -1.40 5.16 19.65
C ASP A 76 -0.40 5.06 18.50
N GLY A 77 0.89 5.18 18.83
CA GLY A 77 1.97 5.10 17.86
C GLY A 77 2.25 3.68 17.40
N ASP A 78 2.78 3.56 16.18
CA ASP A 78 3.17 2.29 15.58
C ASP A 78 4.43 2.56 14.77
N PRO A 79 5.57 1.90 15.10
CA PRO A 79 6.82 2.13 14.38
C PRO A 79 6.75 1.84 12.89
N GLU A 80 5.98 0.85 12.47
CA GLU A 80 5.82 0.54 11.06
C GLU A 80 5.03 1.64 10.34
N PHE A 81 4.02 2.20 10.99
CA PHE A 81 3.27 3.32 10.45
C PHE A 81 4.16 4.56 10.32
N GLU A 82 5.01 4.83 11.32
CA GLU A 82 5.93 5.96 11.26
C GLU A 82 6.93 5.82 10.11
N LEU A 83 7.43 4.60 9.86
CA LEU A 83 8.30 4.34 8.74
C LEU A 83 7.56 4.57 7.41
N LEU A 84 6.32 4.14 7.32
CA LEU A 84 5.49 4.38 6.15
C LEU A 84 5.27 5.88 5.92
N ARG A 85 5.03 6.62 7.00
CA ARG A 85 4.90 8.09 6.92
C ARG A 85 6.16 8.73 6.36
N GLU A 86 7.33 8.32 6.86
CA GLU A 86 8.61 8.84 6.37
C GLU A 86 8.81 8.56 4.88
N ARG A 87 8.48 7.35 4.45
CA ARG A 87 8.59 6.97 3.04
C ARG A 87 7.63 7.77 2.16
N ARG A 88 6.39 7.95 2.61
CA ARG A 88 5.41 8.77 1.89
C ARG A 88 5.90 10.21 1.78
N ASN A 89 6.41 10.77 2.87
CA ASN A 89 6.90 12.15 2.88
C ASN A 89 8.10 12.31 1.95
N ALA A 90 9.01 11.34 1.92
CA ALA A 90 10.15 11.38 1.01
C ALA A 90 9.71 11.39 -0.46
N LEU A 91 8.70 10.61 -0.81
CA LEU A 91 8.17 10.57 -2.16
C LEU A 91 7.43 11.85 -2.54
N ALA A 92 6.70 12.43 -1.59
CA ALA A 92 5.89 13.63 -1.85
C ALA A 92 6.73 14.92 -1.86
N HIS A 93 7.76 14.99 -1.04
CA HIS A 93 8.50 16.23 -0.78
C HIS A 93 10.01 16.12 -0.90
N GLY A 94 10.51 14.91 -1.14
CA GLY A 94 11.94 14.66 -1.18
C GLY A 94 12.61 15.19 -2.45
N ASP A 95 13.95 15.30 -2.38
CA ASP A 95 14.77 15.66 -3.53
C ASP A 95 14.72 14.51 -4.54
N ALA A 96 14.57 14.84 -5.82
CA ALA A 96 14.56 13.86 -6.90
C ALA A 96 15.81 12.97 -6.91
N ARG A 97 16.96 13.48 -6.43
CA ARG A 97 18.19 12.71 -6.35
C ARG A 97 18.16 11.64 -5.25
N ALA A 98 17.21 11.74 -4.35
CA ALA A 98 17.05 10.79 -3.26
C ALA A 98 15.97 9.73 -3.56
N LEU A 99 15.43 9.69 -4.77
CA LEU A 99 14.43 8.69 -5.13
C LEU A 99 15.04 7.29 -5.09
N PRO A 100 14.37 6.33 -4.42
CA PRO A 100 14.84 4.96 -4.41
C PRO A 100 14.84 4.35 -5.81
N SER A 101 15.61 3.28 -5.98
CA SER A 101 15.57 2.49 -7.21
C SER A 101 14.19 1.84 -7.36
N ASP A 102 13.89 1.36 -8.55
CA ASP A 102 12.62 0.68 -8.82
C ASP A 102 12.44 -0.55 -7.91
N ALA A 103 13.51 -1.33 -7.71
CA ALA A 103 13.45 -2.49 -6.83
C ALA A 103 13.20 -2.09 -5.37
N GLU A 104 13.83 -1.01 -4.91
CA GLU A 104 13.60 -0.50 -3.56
C GLU A 104 12.18 0.04 -3.38
N LEU A 105 11.64 0.71 -4.41
CA LEU A 105 10.26 1.20 -4.39
C LEU A 105 9.27 0.03 -4.34
N GLU A 106 9.54 -1.05 -5.07
CA GLU A 106 8.71 -2.24 -4.99
C GLU A 106 8.70 -2.82 -3.58
N ASP A 107 9.88 -2.93 -2.95
CA ASP A 107 9.97 -3.42 -1.57
C ASP A 107 9.22 -2.51 -0.60
N GLN A 108 9.33 -1.20 -0.78
CA GLN A 108 8.59 -0.23 0.03
C GLN A 108 7.07 -0.37 -0.18
N ALA A 109 6.64 -0.59 -1.42
CA ALA A 109 5.22 -0.78 -1.73
C ALA A 109 4.67 -2.02 -1.04
N ARG A 110 5.41 -3.14 -1.08
CA ARG A 110 4.99 -4.37 -0.41
C ARG A 110 4.90 -4.19 1.10
N ALA A 111 5.89 -3.54 1.70
CA ALA A 111 5.88 -3.24 3.13
C ALA A 111 4.72 -2.31 3.51
N ALA A 112 4.45 -1.30 2.69
CA ALA A 112 3.37 -0.35 2.90
C ALA A 112 2.01 -1.05 2.87
N ILE A 113 1.81 -1.95 1.93
CA ILE A 113 0.57 -2.73 1.81
C ILE A 113 0.35 -3.57 3.06
N ARG A 114 1.38 -4.28 3.53
CA ARG A 114 1.26 -5.08 4.76
C ARG A 114 0.92 -4.23 5.97
N THR A 115 1.57 -3.07 6.10
CA THR A 115 1.29 -2.13 7.19
C THR A 115 -0.15 -1.65 7.16
N ALA A 116 -0.65 -1.27 5.98
CA ALA A 116 -2.02 -0.80 5.82
C ALA A 116 -3.04 -1.89 6.13
N LEU A 117 -2.84 -3.10 5.60
CA LEU A 117 -3.75 -4.22 5.84
C LEU A 117 -3.81 -4.57 7.32
N ARG A 118 -2.66 -4.61 7.99
CA ARG A 118 -2.60 -4.90 9.42
C ARG A 118 -3.33 -3.80 10.23
N ALA A 119 -3.06 -2.55 9.93
CA ALA A 119 -3.69 -1.44 10.64
C ALA A 119 -5.20 -1.44 10.46
N MET A 120 -5.67 -1.71 9.24
CA MET A 120 -7.11 -1.81 8.94
C MET A 120 -7.76 -2.94 9.72
N ALA A 121 -7.12 -4.11 9.76
CA ALA A 121 -7.64 -5.26 10.48
C ALA A 121 -7.73 -4.98 11.98
N GLU A 122 -6.68 -4.42 12.57
CA GLU A 122 -6.67 -4.08 13.99
C GLU A 122 -7.73 -3.04 14.35
N ALA A 123 -7.93 -2.04 13.50
CA ALA A 123 -8.95 -1.00 13.71
C ALA A 123 -10.37 -1.58 13.61
N ALA A 124 -10.60 -2.51 12.70
CA ALA A 124 -11.91 -3.11 12.48
C ALA A 124 -12.36 -4.01 13.64
N TRP A 125 -11.40 -4.59 14.38
CA TRP A 125 -11.69 -5.48 15.51
C TRP A 125 -11.82 -4.75 16.85
N ARG A 126 -11.75 -3.45 16.83
CA ARG A 126 -11.98 -2.62 18.05
C ARG A 126 -13.40 -2.01 18.07
#